data_f20c7a43c763120f02ff9e786aacbc02
#
_entry.id   f20c7a43c763120f02ff9e786aacbc02
#
_cell.length_a   1.000
_cell.length_b   1.000
_cell.length_c   1.000
_cell.angle_alpha   90.00
_cell.angle_beta   90.00
_cell.angle_gamma   90.00
#
_symmetry.space_group_name_H-M   'P 1'
#
loop_
_entity.id
_entity.type
_entity.pdbx_description
1 polymer ?
#
loop_
_entity_poly.entity_id
_entity_poly.type
_entity_poly.pdbx_seq_one_letter_code
_entity_poly.pdbx_strand_id
1 'polypeptide(L)'
;MSAPEAALGPQPPMYDADWVRAKYALERNKRLRTDAVDQYVEVTADFSHYADDPHVERTDREPVSDHVQVLIVGGGLGSLIAAARLQETGIGVGPQDIRIVDTAGDFGGTWYWNRYPGAQ
;
A
#
# COMPACT_ATOMS: atom_id res chain seq x y z
N MET A 1 11.78 2.76 -28.88
CA MET A 1 12.66 1.69 -29.43
C MET A 1 12.70 0.59 -28.42
N SER A 2 11.96 -0.51 -28.67
CA SER A 2 11.95 -1.69 -27.79
C SER A 2 13.31 -2.37 -27.88
N ALA A 3 13.99 -2.53 -26.75
CA ALA A 3 15.17 -3.38 -26.67
C ALA A 3 14.76 -4.82 -27.04
N PRO A 4 15.53 -5.54 -27.81
CA PRO A 4 15.10 -6.81 -28.34
C PRO A 4 15.02 -7.88 -27.25
N GLU A 5 13.87 -8.52 -27.15
CA GLU A 5 13.63 -9.74 -26.37
C GLU A 5 14.59 -10.88 -26.76
N ALA A 6 15.20 -10.75 -27.93
CA ALA A 6 16.19 -11.64 -28.47
C ALA A 6 17.52 -11.75 -27.71
N ALA A 7 17.76 -10.89 -26.70
CA ALA A 7 19.04 -10.86 -26.00
C ALA A 7 19.22 -11.97 -24.92
N LEU A 8 18.16 -12.68 -24.54
CA LEU A 8 18.23 -13.67 -23.45
C LEU A 8 18.29 -15.13 -23.91
N GLY A 9 18.12 -15.41 -25.16
CA GLY A 9 18.00 -16.79 -25.64
C GLY A 9 16.77 -17.54 -25.10
N PRO A 10 16.61 -18.82 -25.44
CA PRO A 10 15.51 -19.63 -24.95
C PRO A 10 15.61 -19.86 -23.45
N GLN A 11 14.45 -20.00 -22.79
CA GLN A 11 14.40 -20.28 -21.37
C GLN A 11 15.10 -21.61 -21.07
N PRO A 12 16.01 -21.66 -20.06
CA PRO A 12 16.66 -22.90 -19.68
C PRO A 12 15.64 -23.92 -19.11
N PRO A 13 15.87 -25.22 -19.28
CA PRO A 13 14.96 -26.27 -18.83
C PRO A 13 14.89 -26.42 -17.31
N MET A 14 15.86 -25.87 -16.59
CA MET A 14 15.89 -25.81 -15.11
C MET A 14 16.08 -24.37 -14.66
N TYR A 15 15.74 -24.11 -13.36
CA TYR A 15 15.94 -22.81 -12.76
C TYR A 15 17.40 -22.38 -12.83
N ASP A 16 17.67 -21.30 -13.54
CA ASP A 16 18.95 -20.61 -13.64
C ASP A 16 18.81 -19.22 -13.04
N ALA A 17 19.51 -18.98 -11.94
CA ALA A 17 19.42 -17.74 -11.20
C ALA A 17 19.91 -16.52 -12.02
N ASP A 18 20.93 -16.70 -12.82
CA ASP A 18 21.53 -15.61 -13.61
C ASP A 18 20.63 -15.26 -14.80
N TRP A 19 20.03 -16.25 -15.44
CA TRP A 19 19.02 -16.03 -16.47
C TRP A 19 17.81 -15.30 -15.90
N VAL A 20 17.32 -15.71 -14.72
CA VAL A 20 16.19 -15.06 -14.06
C VAL A 20 16.50 -13.61 -13.70
N ARG A 21 17.68 -13.33 -13.13
CA ARG A 21 18.11 -11.95 -12.83
C ARG A 21 18.17 -11.08 -14.08
N ALA A 22 18.74 -11.63 -15.17
CA ALA A 22 18.81 -10.93 -16.44
C ALA A 22 17.40 -10.65 -17.02
N LYS A 23 16.49 -11.62 -16.93
CA LYS A 23 15.08 -11.46 -17.32
C LYS A 23 14.38 -10.37 -16.49
N TYR A 24 14.55 -10.37 -15.17
CA TYR A 24 14.00 -9.32 -14.30
C TYR A 24 14.55 -7.94 -14.64
N ALA A 25 15.85 -7.83 -14.90
CA ALA A 25 16.46 -6.56 -15.29
C ALA A 25 15.89 -6.05 -16.62
N LEU A 26 15.73 -6.94 -17.60
CA LEU A 26 15.13 -6.60 -18.89
C LEU A 26 13.68 -6.11 -18.74
N GLU A 27 12.85 -6.85 -17.99
CA GLU A 27 11.46 -6.49 -17.75
C GLU A 27 11.31 -5.19 -16.96
N ARG A 28 12.18 -4.97 -15.96
CA ARG A 28 12.24 -3.70 -15.24
C ARG A 28 12.55 -2.55 -16.18
N ASN A 29 13.59 -2.69 -17.03
CA ASN A 29 14.04 -1.62 -17.92
C ASN A 29 12.98 -1.23 -18.96
N LYS A 30 12.12 -2.16 -19.38
CA LYS A 30 10.96 -1.86 -20.24
C LYS A 30 9.97 -0.90 -19.59
N ARG A 31 9.88 -0.89 -18.24
CA ARG A 31 8.92 -0.10 -17.47
C ARG A 31 9.50 1.17 -16.88
N LEU A 32 10.83 1.31 -16.91
CA LEU A 32 11.46 2.53 -16.42
C LEU A 32 11.12 3.69 -17.34
N ARG A 33 10.59 4.75 -16.76
CA ARG A 33 10.32 6.02 -17.41
C ARG A 33 11.50 6.95 -17.21
N THR A 34 11.73 7.83 -18.16
CA THR A 34 12.79 8.84 -18.07
C THR A 34 12.46 9.97 -17.10
N ASP A 35 11.16 10.19 -16.82
CA ASP A 35 10.63 11.18 -15.89
C ASP A 35 10.60 10.71 -14.44
N ALA A 36 10.96 9.45 -14.18
CA ALA A 36 11.08 8.88 -12.82
C ALA A 36 9.90 9.28 -11.90
N VAL A 37 10.19 10.02 -10.82
CA VAL A 37 9.19 10.48 -9.85
C VAL A 37 8.28 11.58 -10.38
N ASP A 38 8.70 12.34 -11.39
CA ASP A 38 7.91 13.42 -11.99
C ASP A 38 6.65 12.90 -12.73
N GLN A 39 6.56 11.57 -12.93
CA GLN A 39 5.34 10.93 -13.44
C GLN A 39 4.17 10.99 -12.45
N TYR A 40 4.44 11.15 -11.16
CA TYR A 40 3.41 11.21 -10.12
C TYR A 40 2.93 12.65 -9.96
N VAL A 41 1.62 12.81 -10.02
CA VAL A 41 0.98 14.10 -9.81
C VAL A 41 0.60 14.21 -8.34
N GLU A 42 1.04 15.29 -7.70
CA GLU A 42 0.62 15.57 -6.32
C GLU A 42 -0.86 15.91 -6.25
N VAL A 43 -1.49 15.56 -5.13
CA VAL A 43 -2.90 15.84 -4.84
C VAL A 43 -3.03 17.30 -4.40
N THR A 44 -2.77 18.21 -5.34
CA THR A 44 -2.80 19.67 -5.15
C THR A 44 -3.55 20.33 -6.32
N ALA A 45 -3.86 21.60 -6.21
CA ALA A 45 -4.54 22.39 -7.24
C ALA A 45 -5.81 21.67 -7.77
N ASP A 46 -5.87 21.36 -9.05
CA ASP A 46 -7.04 20.73 -9.70
C ASP A 46 -7.37 19.32 -9.14
N PHE A 47 -6.40 18.68 -8.50
CA PHE A 47 -6.55 17.36 -7.88
C PHE A 47 -6.80 17.42 -6.37
N SER A 48 -6.88 18.61 -5.77
CA SER A 48 -7.03 18.78 -4.31
C SER A 48 -8.27 18.08 -3.75
N HIS A 49 -9.34 17.95 -4.54
CA HIS A 49 -10.57 17.26 -4.14
C HIS A 49 -10.36 15.76 -3.84
N TYR A 50 -9.27 15.15 -4.31
CA TYR A 50 -8.90 13.77 -3.97
C TYR A 50 -8.25 13.64 -2.58
N ALA A 51 -7.92 14.76 -1.91
CA ALA A 51 -7.44 14.74 -0.54
C ALA A 51 -8.56 14.62 0.49
N ASP A 52 -9.80 14.94 0.07
CA ASP A 52 -10.96 14.87 0.94
C ASP A 52 -11.57 13.47 0.93
N ASP A 53 -12.13 13.08 2.08
CA ASP A 53 -12.86 11.83 2.20
C ASP A 53 -14.26 12.00 1.60
N PRO A 54 -14.60 11.28 0.51
CA PRO A 54 -15.90 11.41 -0.14
C PRO A 54 -17.04 10.69 0.61
N HIS A 55 -16.72 9.92 1.65
CA HIS A 55 -17.67 9.05 2.34
C HIS A 55 -18.05 9.57 3.73
N VAL A 56 -17.13 10.32 4.36
CA VAL A 56 -17.32 10.85 5.71
C VAL A 56 -16.85 12.29 5.75
N GLU A 57 -17.70 13.17 6.25
CA GLU A 57 -17.33 14.56 6.47
C GLU A 57 -16.28 14.68 7.59
N ARG A 58 -15.24 15.44 7.32
CA ARG A 58 -14.18 15.67 8.29
C ARG A 58 -14.74 16.49 9.46
N THR A 59 -14.63 15.93 10.65
CA THR A 59 -14.96 16.63 11.89
C THR A 59 -13.69 17.17 12.54
N ASP A 60 -13.65 18.48 12.77
CA ASP A 60 -12.57 19.09 13.54
C ASP A 60 -12.66 18.61 15.00
N ARG A 61 -11.55 18.14 15.51
CA ARG A 61 -11.40 17.67 16.87
C ARG A 61 -10.05 18.06 17.44
N GLU A 62 -9.97 18.18 18.73
CA GLU A 62 -8.70 18.38 19.40
C GLU A 62 -7.73 17.22 19.15
N PRO A 63 -6.42 17.52 19.02
CA PRO A 63 -5.41 16.48 18.91
C PRO A 63 -5.46 15.52 20.11
N VAL A 64 -5.40 14.23 19.81
CA VAL A 64 -5.31 13.20 20.83
C VAL A 64 -3.84 12.98 21.19
N SER A 65 -3.49 13.13 22.47
CA SER A 65 -2.21 12.74 23.01
C SER A 65 -2.41 11.54 23.92
N ASP A 66 -1.81 10.42 23.55
CA ASP A 66 -2.05 9.13 24.19
C ASP A 66 -0.76 8.31 24.22
N HIS A 67 -0.73 7.26 25.05
CA HIS A 67 0.35 6.29 25.09
C HIS A 67 -0.21 4.89 24.86
N VAL A 68 0.30 4.20 23.85
CA VAL A 68 -0.07 2.81 23.54
C VAL A 68 1.19 1.98 23.31
N GLN A 69 1.12 0.69 23.57
CA GLN A 69 2.25 -0.22 23.34
C GLN A 69 2.47 -0.47 21.85
N VAL A 70 1.40 -0.48 21.06
CA VAL A 70 1.43 -0.76 19.64
C VAL A 70 0.63 0.28 18.87
N LEU A 71 1.30 1.00 17.99
CA LEU A 71 0.67 1.88 17.00
C LEU A 71 0.72 1.22 15.63
N ILE A 72 -0.42 1.06 14.99
CA ILE A 72 -0.53 0.54 13.62
C ILE A 72 -0.99 1.69 12.72
N VAL A 73 -0.22 1.99 11.69
CA VAL A 73 -0.55 3.04 10.72
C VAL A 73 -1.21 2.41 9.49
N GLY A 74 -2.42 2.86 9.19
CA GLY A 74 -3.28 2.35 8.14
C GLY A 74 -4.42 1.46 8.68
N GLY A 75 -5.66 1.73 8.27
CA GLY A 75 -6.88 1.03 8.70
C GLY A 75 -7.32 -0.10 7.78
N GLY A 76 -6.41 -0.67 7.00
CA GLY A 76 -6.72 -1.77 6.09
C GLY A 76 -6.92 -3.12 6.79
N LEU A 77 -7.33 -4.13 6.03
CA LEU A 77 -7.54 -5.50 6.54
C LEU A 77 -6.31 -6.07 7.25
N GLY A 78 -5.11 -5.77 6.74
CA GLY A 78 -3.86 -6.19 7.36
C GLY A 78 -3.69 -5.70 8.79
N SER A 79 -4.12 -4.47 9.07
CA SER A 79 -4.07 -3.88 10.43
C SER A 79 -5.02 -4.55 11.40
N LEU A 80 -6.23 -4.89 10.94
CA LEU A 80 -7.20 -5.62 11.74
C LEU A 80 -6.70 -7.03 12.08
N ILE A 81 -6.14 -7.72 11.09
CA ILE A 81 -5.54 -9.05 11.30
C ILE A 81 -4.35 -8.96 12.25
N ALA A 82 -3.47 -7.97 12.08
CA ALA A 82 -2.32 -7.77 12.95
C ALA A 82 -2.74 -7.52 14.41
N ALA A 83 -3.73 -6.64 14.62
CA ALA A 83 -4.26 -6.35 15.93
C ALA A 83 -4.90 -7.59 16.60
N ALA A 84 -5.68 -8.37 15.85
CA ALA A 84 -6.27 -9.61 16.34
C ALA A 84 -5.19 -10.63 16.72
N ARG A 85 -4.19 -10.82 15.86
CA ARG A 85 -3.08 -11.76 16.13
C ARG A 85 -2.25 -11.37 17.32
N LEU A 86 -1.96 -10.08 17.49
CA LEU A 86 -1.23 -9.60 18.69
C LEU A 86 -1.97 -9.97 19.98
N GLN A 87 -3.29 -9.85 20.02
CA GLN A 87 -4.09 -10.25 21.18
C GLN A 87 -4.09 -11.77 21.39
N GLU A 88 -4.14 -12.56 20.32
CA GLU A 88 -4.12 -14.03 20.39
C GLU A 88 -2.78 -14.60 20.86
N THR A 89 -1.66 -13.90 20.65
CA THR A 89 -0.32 -14.40 21.02
C THR A 89 -0.08 -14.50 22.52
N GLY A 90 -0.90 -13.84 23.33
CA GLY A 90 -0.74 -13.84 24.77
C GLY A 90 0.49 -13.09 25.30
N ILE A 91 1.08 -12.21 24.48
CA ILE A 91 2.27 -11.40 24.89
C ILE A 91 1.92 -10.25 25.82
N GLY A 92 0.70 -10.21 26.37
CA GLY A 92 0.28 -9.20 27.33
C GLY A 92 -0.23 -7.90 26.68
N VAL A 93 -0.48 -7.90 25.38
CA VAL A 93 -1.05 -6.76 24.64
C VAL A 93 -2.57 -6.93 24.56
N GLY A 94 -3.31 -6.05 25.22
CA GLY A 94 -4.78 -6.02 25.17
C GLY A 94 -5.32 -5.02 24.13
N PRO A 95 -6.64 -4.99 23.92
CA PRO A 95 -7.24 -4.04 22.97
C PRO A 95 -6.93 -2.57 23.27
N GLN A 96 -6.80 -2.23 24.55
CA GLN A 96 -6.49 -0.87 25.04
C GLN A 96 -5.05 -0.45 24.73
N ASP A 97 -4.16 -1.43 24.49
CA ASP A 97 -2.75 -1.19 24.24
C ASP A 97 -2.44 -1.01 22.75
N ILE A 98 -3.45 -1.15 21.89
CA ILE A 98 -3.33 -1.04 20.44
C ILE A 98 -4.11 0.17 19.95
N ARG A 99 -3.45 0.99 19.14
CA ARG A 99 -4.10 2.06 18.39
C ARG A 99 -3.88 1.85 16.90
N ILE A 100 -4.96 1.91 16.12
CA ILE A 100 -4.91 1.95 14.66
C ILE A 100 -5.25 3.37 14.24
N VAL A 101 -4.45 3.97 13.37
CA VAL A 101 -4.67 5.31 12.81
C VAL A 101 -4.70 5.25 11.29
N ASP A 102 -5.63 5.99 10.70
CA ASP A 102 -5.77 6.14 9.26
C ASP A 102 -6.23 7.56 8.94
N THR A 103 -6.07 7.99 7.69
CA THR A 103 -6.65 9.23 7.16
C THR A 103 -8.10 9.05 6.72
N ALA A 104 -8.52 7.82 6.44
CA ALA A 104 -9.89 7.45 6.09
C ALA A 104 -10.83 7.58 7.31
N GLY A 105 -12.10 7.86 7.06
CA GLY A 105 -13.11 7.97 8.10
C GLY A 105 -13.54 6.65 8.72
N ASP A 106 -13.15 5.51 8.13
CA ASP A 106 -13.43 4.18 8.65
C ASP A 106 -12.40 3.15 8.18
N PHE A 107 -12.50 1.93 8.68
CA PHE A 107 -11.66 0.80 8.26
C PHE A 107 -12.00 0.36 6.83
N GLY A 108 -11.00 -0.28 6.20
CA GLY A 108 -11.16 -0.87 4.87
C GLY A 108 -9.92 -0.70 3.98
N GLY A 109 -9.08 0.31 4.26
CA GLY A 109 -7.91 0.61 3.43
C GLY A 109 -8.31 0.83 1.97
N THR A 110 -7.70 0.10 1.05
CA THR A 110 -8.05 0.19 -0.38
C THR A 110 -9.55 0.01 -0.65
N TRP A 111 -10.23 -0.84 0.11
CA TRP A 111 -11.66 -1.11 -0.07
C TRP A 111 -12.57 -0.08 0.60
N TYR A 112 -12.05 0.75 1.45
CA TYR A 112 -12.74 1.95 1.90
C TYR A 112 -12.90 2.96 0.77
N TRP A 113 -11.82 3.18 0.00
CA TRP A 113 -11.79 4.15 -1.10
C TRP A 113 -12.43 3.62 -2.39
N ASN A 114 -12.32 2.31 -2.65
CA ASN A 114 -12.79 1.68 -3.88
C ASN A 114 -14.13 0.98 -3.68
N ARG A 115 -15.21 1.74 -3.79
CA ARG A 115 -16.59 1.28 -3.59
C ARG A 115 -17.37 1.22 -4.90
N TYR A 116 -16.77 0.80 -5.99
CA TYR A 116 -17.44 0.66 -7.28
C TYR A 116 -18.05 -0.75 -7.44
N PRO A 117 -19.13 -0.91 -8.23
CA PRO A 117 -19.70 -2.22 -8.50
C PRO A 117 -18.68 -3.16 -9.15
N GLY A 118 -18.55 -4.38 -8.59
CA GLY A 118 -17.59 -5.36 -9.06
C GLY A 118 -16.18 -5.21 -8.48
N ALA A 119 -15.93 -4.29 -7.56
CA ALA A 119 -14.71 -4.27 -6.76
C ALA A 119 -14.67 -5.53 -5.87
N GLN A 120 -13.64 -6.37 -6.04
CA GLN A 120 -13.43 -7.60 -5.28
C GLN A 120 -11.98 -7.72 -4.85
#